data_5c13b5d56e65821503d19ac8afce80de
#
_entry.id   5c13b5d56e65821503d19ac8afce80de
#
_cell.length_a   1.000
_cell.length_b   1.000
_cell.length_c   1.000
_cell.angle_alpha   90.00
_cell.angle_beta   90.00
_cell.angle_gamma   90.00
#
_symmetry.space_group_name_H-M   'P 1'
#
loop_
_entity.id
_entity.type
_entity.pdbx_description
1 polymer ?
#
loop_
_entity_poly.entity_id
_entity_poly.type
_entity_poly.pdbx_seq_one_letter_code
_entity_poly.pdbx_strand_id
1 'polypeptide(L)'
;MAKSSVVDWTIKAGAVVLAVLLWFHAVTEQTYKSQFEIPLRIDEPEAESNRLQRVVANSTPSTVTVLVSGTGKDLLQLDRSDLVAILTPYGTPGSSRTYRIGPDNVEFRRPELGVAVEEIVEPQEIQIELDRRSSKVVPVIPRLRLQVADAHTRVGAVQIDPAEVTVSGPSKQVRLVKQIETDSLVRHNVAEPIDQVVLLRGPDRTRLDITPDRVSVRADIQALAEDDIDDVLVAIRHGRGKSVVTEPARVSVKVKGAVGIIASLNREDLQLYVDYRDFSGGALRVLAAVDSLIEIRRIDPPEVTLVEY
;
A
#
# COMPACT_ATOMS: atom_id res chain seq x y z
N MET A 1 75.97 -30.04 19.82
CA MET A 1 75.37 -30.62 18.61
C MET A 1 73.88 -30.26 18.38
N ALA A 2 73.29 -29.28 19.08
CA ALA A 2 71.86 -28.90 18.93
C ALA A 2 71.56 -27.70 18.02
N LYS A 3 72.55 -26.97 17.54
CA LYS A 3 72.34 -25.77 16.71
C LYS A 3 72.09 -26.03 15.20
N SER A 4 72.52 -27.20 14.67
CA SER A 4 72.37 -27.56 13.27
C SER A 4 70.91 -27.98 12.91
N SER A 5 70.22 -28.65 13.81
CA SER A 5 68.86 -29.18 13.56
C SER A 5 67.80 -28.05 13.47
N VAL A 6 67.95 -26.97 14.24
CA VAL A 6 67.03 -25.81 14.21
C VAL A 6 67.21 -25.02 12.91
N VAL A 7 68.43 -24.84 12.45
CA VAL A 7 68.71 -24.13 11.15
C VAL A 7 68.20 -24.97 9.99
N ASP A 8 68.33 -26.28 10.00
CA ASP A 8 67.80 -27.16 8.94
C ASP A 8 66.25 -27.12 8.90
N TRP A 9 65.60 -27.05 10.07
CA TRP A 9 64.13 -26.98 10.16
C TRP A 9 63.60 -25.61 9.65
N THR A 10 64.27 -24.52 10.00
CA THR A 10 63.88 -23.17 9.50
C THR A 10 64.07 -23.03 7.99
N ILE A 11 65.13 -23.62 7.44
CA ILE A 11 65.35 -23.63 5.98
C ILE A 11 64.28 -24.46 5.28
N LYS A 12 63.90 -25.62 5.79
CA LYS A 12 62.82 -26.46 5.24
C LYS A 12 61.47 -25.76 5.34
N ALA A 13 61.14 -25.14 6.49
CA ALA A 13 59.91 -24.36 6.65
C ALA A 13 59.88 -23.18 5.67
N GLY A 14 60.96 -22.45 5.53
CA GLY A 14 61.07 -21.36 4.55
C GLY A 14 60.88 -21.82 3.10
N ALA A 15 61.47 -22.99 2.74
CA ALA A 15 61.30 -23.57 1.42
C ALA A 15 59.85 -23.98 1.12
N VAL A 16 59.16 -24.52 2.11
CA VAL A 16 57.71 -24.88 2.01
C VAL A 16 56.87 -23.61 1.83
N VAL A 17 57.10 -22.57 2.62
CA VAL A 17 56.37 -21.30 2.50
C VAL A 17 56.63 -20.69 1.12
N LEU A 18 57.88 -20.68 0.64
CA LEU A 18 58.19 -20.17 -0.68
C LEU A 18 57.54 -20.99 -1.79
N ALA A 19 57.54 -22.31 -1.68
CA ALA A 19 56.88 -23.17 -2.65
C ALA A 19 55.36 -22.95 -2.69
N VAL A 20 54.72 -22.75 -1.55
CA VAL A 20 53.28 -22.43 -1.45
C VAL A 20 53.00 -21.06 -2.08
N LEU A 21 53.85 -20.05 -1.82
CA LEU A 21 53.72 -18.72 -2.41
C LEU A 21 53.88 -18.74 -3.93
N LEU A 22 54.87 -19.48 -4.43
CA LEU A 22 55.10 -19.63 -5.88
C LEU A 22 53.96 -20.41 -6.55
N TRP A 23 53.50 -21.45 -5.89
CA TRP A 23 52.35 -22.23 -6.37
C TRP A 23 51.07 -21.35 -6.41
N PHE A 24 50.82 -20.61 -5.35
CA PHE A 24 49.67 -19.70 -5.27
C PHE A 24 49.74 -18.62 -6.37
N HIS A 25 50.94 -18.03 -6.57
CA HIS A 25 51.16 -17.06 -7.62
C HIS A 25 50.93 -17.67 -9.01
N ALA A 26 51.48 -18.84 -9.28
CA ALA A 26 51.33 -19.52 -10.58
C ALA A 26 49.85 -19.92 -10.85
N VAL A 27 49.10 -20.34 -9.83
CA VAL A 27 47.68 -20.72 -9.96
C VAL A 27 46.82 -19.47 -10.17
N THR A 28 47.09 -18.38 -9.46
CA THR A 28 46.27 -17.15 -9.58
C THR A 28 46.48 -16.37 -10.86
N GLU A 29 47.59 -16.59 -11.60
CA GLU A 29 47.83 -15.99 -12.92
C GLU A 29 47.22 -16.79 -14.09
N GLN A 30 46.73 -18.00 -13.85
CA GLN A 30 46.03 -18.75 -14.90
C GLN A 30 44.68 -18.13 -15.19
N THR A 31 44.24 -18.19 -16.45
CA THR A 31 42.95 -17.74 -16.88
C THR A 31 41.89 -18.81 -16.52
N TYR A 32 40.90 -18.39 -15.77
CA TYR A 32 39.75 -19.22 -15.37
C TYR A 32 38.46 -18.66 -15.96
N LYS A 33 37.44 -19.50 -16.04
CA LYS A 33 36.10 -19.12 -16.43
C LYS A 33 35.17 -19.34 -15.25
N SER A 34 34.33 -18.36 -14.98
CA SER A 34 33.34 -18.45 -13.90
C SER A 34 32.01 -17.82 -14.33
N GLN A 35 30.92 -18.36 -13.82
CA GLN A 35 29.58 -17.81 -14.06
C GLN A 35 29.23 -16.81 -12.96
N PHE A 36 28.71 -15.66 -13.38
CA PHE A 36 28.23 -14.59 -12.51
C PHE A 36 26.81 -14.22 -12.90
N GLU A 37 25.94 -14.09 -11.88
CA GLU A 37 24.62 -13.51 -12.04
C GLU A 37 24.74 -12.00 -11.85
N ILE A 38 24.49 -11.22 -12.90
CA ILE A 38 24.63 -9.77 -12.90
C ILE A 38 23.27 -9.10 -13.11
N PRO A 39 23.06 -7.86 -12.60
CA PRO A 39 21.83 -7.12 -12.82
C PRO A 39 21.63 -6.77 -14.29
N LEU A 40 20.39 -6.91 -14.76
CA LEU A 40 19.96 -6.42 -16.06
C LEU A 40 19.20 -5.11 -15.88
N ARG A 41 19.70 -4.05 -16.50
CA ARG A 41 19.03 -2.77 -16.60
C ARG A 41 18.47 -2.58 -17.99
N ILE A 42 17.19 -2.26 -18.07
CA ILE A 42 16.56 -1.89 -19.33
C ILE A 42 16.39 -0.37 -19.30
N ASP A 43 17.17 0.31 -20.12
CA ASP A 43 17.08 1.75 -20.25
C ASP A 43 15.86 2.09 -21.11
N GLU A 44 14.94 2.87 -20.54
CA GLU A 44 13.80 3.37 -21.31
C GLU A 44 14.31 4.33 -22.39
N PRO A 45 13.86 4.16 -23.64
CA PRO A 45 14.32 5.02 -24.73
C PRO A 45 13.99 6.48 -24.43
N GLU A 46 15.00 7.34 -24.43
CA GLU A 46 14.80 8.79 -24.26
C GLU A 46 13.79 9.31 -25.29
N ALA A 47 12.81 10.08 -24.81
CA ALA A 47 11.81 10.66 -25.67
C ALA A 47 12.41 11.86 -26.39
N GLU A 48 12.58 11.77 -27.70
CA GLU A 48 12.95 12.92 -28.56
C GLU A 48 11.90 14.06 -28.53
N SER A 49 10.73 13.80 -27.98
CA SER A 49 9.72 14.82 -27.68
C SER A 49 8.71 14.31 -26.65
N ASN A 50 8.22 15.20 -25.81
CA ASN A 50 7.34 14.99 -24.64
C ASN A 50 5.99 14.26 -24.94
N ARG A 51 5.70 13.91 -26.20
CA ARG A 51 4.44 13.28 -26.64
C ARG A 51 4.48 11.77 -26.83
N LEU A 52 5.66 11.14 -26.82
CA LEU A 52 5.81 9.72 -27.13
C LEU A 52 6.74 8.99 -26.14
N GLN A 53 6.62 9.31 -24.86
CA GLN A 53 7.38 8.57 -23.85
C GLN A 53 6.95 7.10 -23.90
N ARG A 54 7.93 6.24 -24.22
CA ARG A 54 7.76 4.79 -24.34
C ARG A 54 8.18 4.15 -23.03
N VAL A 55 7.47 3.14 -22.61
CA VAL A 55 7.77 2.36 -21.40
C VAL A 55 7.67 0.87 -21.70
N VAL A 56 8.42 0.08 -20.98
CA VAL A 56 8.34 -1.38 -21.06
C VAL A 56 7.08 -1.85 -20.37
N ALA A 57 6.25 -2.60 -21.07
CA ALA A 57 4.92 -3.00 -20.62
C ALA A 57 4.86 -4.40 -19.98
N ASN A 58 5.82 -5.28 -20.31
CA ASN A 58 5.86 -6.65 -19.79
C ASN A 58 6.87 -6.81 -18.65
N SER A 59 6.70 -7.87 -17.87
CA SER A 59 7.71 -8.29 -16.89
C SER A 59 8.95 -8.82 -17.62
N THR A 60 10.11 -8.35 -17.20
CA THR A 60 11.41 -8.77 -17.73
C THR A 60 12.27 -9.32 -16.60
N PRO A 61 13.24 -10.22 -16.90
CA PRO A 61 14.22 -10.64 -15.91
C PRO A 61 14.94 -9.45 -15.30
N SER A 62 15.27 -9.54 -14.04
CA SER A 62 16.08 -8.52 -13.34
C SER A 62 17.57 -8.82 -13.36
N THR A 63 17.93 -10.07 -13.71
CA THR A 63 19.31 -10.54 -13.73
C THR A 63 19.57 -11.38 -15.00
N VAL A 64 20.83 -11.48 -15.38
CA VAL A 64 21.33 -12.38 -16.42
C VAL A 64 22.57 -13.10 -15.91
N THR A 65 22.76 -14.35 -16.33
CA THR A 65 23.96 -15.14 -16.03
C THR A 65 24.95 -14.99 -17.16
N VAL A 66 26.17 -14.57 -16.85
CA VAL A 66 27.27 -14.36 -17.79
C VAL A 66 28.44 -15.29 -17.50
N LEU A 67 29.13 -15.75 -18.52
CA LEU A 67 30.39 -16.45 -18.42
C LEU A 67 31.52 -15.42 -18.55
N VAL A 68 32.30 -15.26 -17.47
CA VAL A 68 33.41 -14.31 -17.39
C VAL A 68 34.71 -15.09 -17.36
N SER A 69 35.71 -14.66 -18.14
CA SER A 69 37.06 -15.13 -18.10
C SER A 69 38.02 -14.08 -17.55
N GLY A 70 39.02 -14.52 -16.81
CA GLY A 70 40.05 -13.64 -16.24
C GLY A 70 41.03 -14.40 -15.39
N THR A 71 42.05 -13.69 -14.86
CA THR A 71 42.97 -14.32 -13.92
C THR A 71 42.28 -14.69 -12.63
N GLY A 72 42.76 -15.72 -11.96
CA GLY A 72 42.17 -16.15 -10.67
C GLY A 72 42.11 -15.01 -9.65
N LYS A 73 43.09 -14.10 -9.68
CA LYS A 73 43.15 -12.92 -8.82
C LYS A 73 42.05 -11.91 -9.16
N ASP A 74 41.82 -11.63 -10.45
CA ASP A 74 40.80 -10.66 -10.88
C ASP A 74 39.38 -11.19 -10.65
N LEU A 75 39.17 -12.48 -10.91
CA LEU A 75 37.87 -13.12 -10.64
C LEU A 75 37.51 -13.15 -9.15
N LEU A 76 38.49 -13.29 -8.24
CA LEU A 76 38.26 -13.21 -6.79
C LEU A 76 37.95 -11.79 -6.30
N GLN A 77 38.38 -10.77 -7.04
CA GLN A 77 38.09 -9.36 -6.73
C GLN A 77 36.80 -8.84 -7.40
N LEU A 78 36.24 -9.61 -8.33
CA LEU A 78 35.07 -9.24 -9.09
C LEU A 78 33.82 -9.41 -8.22
N ASP A 79 33.08 -8.31 -8.02
CA ASP A 79 31.75 -8.33 -7.37
C ASP A 79 30.66 -8.34 -8.44
N ARG A 80 29.49 -8.88 -8.08
CA ARG A 80 28.27 -8.88 -8.93
C ARG A 80 27.86 -7.47 -9.36
N SER A 81 28.14 -6.46 -8.54
CA SER A 81 27.83 -5.06 -8.82
C SER A 81 28.81 -4.37 -9.78
N ASP A 82 29.93 -5.03 -10.12
CA ASP A 82 30.91 -4.47 -11.05
C ASP A 82 30.53 -4.64 -12.52
N LEU A 83 29.58 -5.53 -12.77
CA LEU A 83 29.06 -5.81 -14.10
C LEU A 83 27.57 -5.48 -14.15
N VAL A 84 27.13 -4.82 -15.19
CA VAL A 84 25.70 -4.50 -15.43
C VAL A 84 25.40 -4.77 -16.90
N ALA A 85 24.42 -5.63 -17.16
CA ALA A 85 23.90 -5.77 -18.51
C ALA A 85 22.93 -4.63 -18.81
N ILE A 86 23.12 -3.92 -19.92
CA ILE A 86 22.26 -2.80 -20.33
C ILE A 86 21.63 -3.14 -21.67
N LEU A 87 20.31 -3.01 -21.72
CA LEU A 87 19.53 -3.19 -22.93
C LEU A 87 18.67 -1.96 -23.18
N THR A 88 18.89 -1.30 -24.33
CA THR A 88 18.09 -0.16 -24.79
C THR A 88 17.10 -0.63 -25.86
N PRO A 89 15.83 -0.84 -25.53
CA PRO A 89 14.87 -1.30 -26.50
C PRO A 89 14.49 -0.18 -27.49
N TYR A 90 14.32 -0.55 -28.74
CA TYR A 90 13.88 0.34 -29.84
C TYR A 90 12.59 -0.17 -30.46
N GLY A 91 11.76 0.73 -30.98
CA GLY A 91 10.51 0.34 -31.64
C GLY A 91 9.39 1.36 -31.42
N THR A 92 8.24 1.06 -31.99
CA THR A 92 7.04 1.89 -31.82
C THR A 92 6.20 1.40 -30.63
N PRO A 93 5.44 2.27 -29.98
CA PRO A 93 4.48 1.85 -28.95
C PRO A 93 3.49 0.80 -29.50
N GLY A 94 3.26 -0.26 -28.72
CA GLY A 94 2.44 -1.40 -29.12
C GLY A 94 3.19 -2.53 -29.83
N SER A 95 4.51 -2.35 -30.08
CA SER A 95 5.33 -3.42 -30.65
C SER A 95 5.87 -4.37 -29.57
N SER A 96 5.95 -5.65 -29.90
CA SER A 96 6.63 -6.67 -29.11
C SER A 96 7.78 -7.21 -29.93
N ARG A 97 9.00 -7.23 -29.36
CA ARG A 97 10.21 -7.69 -30.02
C ARG A 97 11.07 -8.53 -29.10
N THR A 98 11.76 -9.49 -29.69
CA THR A 98 12.78 -10.28 -29.01
C THR A 98 14.13 -9.62 -29.22
N TYR A 99 14.84 -9.37 -28.12
CA TYR A 99 16.18 -8.80 -28.10
C TYR A 99 17.15 -9.87 -27.65
N ARG A 100 18.22 -10.02 -28.39
CA ARG A 100 19.32 -10.90 -28.01
C ARG A 100 20.32 -10.09 -27.18
N ILE A 101 20.71 -10.65 -26.03
CA ILE A 101 21.72 -10.06 -25.17
C ILE A 101 23.06 -10.71 -25.50
N GLY A 102 24.06 -9.90 -25.75
CA GLY A 102 25.45 -10.33 -26.02
C GLY A 102 26.42 -9.70 -25.05
N PRO A 103 27.70 -10.12 -25.13
CA PRO A 103 28.78 -9.51 -24.32
C PRO A 103 28.87 -7.99 -24.45
N ASP A 104 28.57 -7.45 -25.64
CA ASP A 104 28.57 -6.01 -25.92
C ASP A 104 27.53 -5.22 -25.12
N ASN A 105 26.56 -5.90 -24.56
CA ASN A 105 25.55 -5.27 -23.70
C ASN A 105 25.99 -5.19 -22.23
N VAL A 106 27.20 -5.69 -21.88
CA VAL A 106 27.68 -5.67 -20.48
C VAL A 106 28.66 -4.53 -20.29
N GLU A 107 28.32 -3.65 -19.37
CA GLU A 107 29.22 -2.57 -18.94
C GLU A 107 29.97 -2.95 -17.67
N PHE A 108 31.26 -2.56 -17.65
CA PHE A 108 32.19 -2.75 -16.54
C PHE A 108 32.29 -1.47 -15.73
N ARG A 109 32.01 -1.52 -14.44
CA ARG A 109 32.25 -0.40 -13.52
C ARG A 109 33.71 -0.27 -13.12
N ARG A 110 34.44 -1.38 -13.14
CA ARG A 110 35.90 -1.46 -12.86
C ARG A 110 36.65 -2.08 -14.05
N PRO A 111 36.90 -1.29 -15.11
CA PRO A 111 37.56 -1.79 -16.30
C PRO A 111 39.05 -2.14 -16.08
N GLU A 112 39.63 -1.74 -14.93
CA GLU A 112 40.99 -2.08 -14.52
C GLU A 112 41.18 -3.56 -14.16
N LEU A 113 40.09 -4.28 -13.85
CA LEU A 113 40.14 -5.72 -13.69
C LEU A 113 40.28 -6.38 -15.07
N GLY A 114 41.29 -7.23 -15.22
CA GLY A 114 41.55 -7.95 -16.46
C GLY A 114 40.56 -9.06 -16.76
N VAL A 115 39.27 -8.76 -16.73
CA VAL A 115 38.17 -9.71 -16.96
C VAL A 115 37.46 -9.42 -18.29
N ALA A 116 37.00 -10.48 -18.96
CA ALA A 116 36.20 -10.36 -20.19
C ALA A 116 34.95 -11.22 -20.08
N VAL A 117 33.82 -10.69 -20.59
CA VAL A 117 32.58 -11.46 -20.74
C VAL A 117 32.68 -12.24 -22.05
N GLU A 118 32.62 -13.57 -21.99
CA GLU A 118 32.68 -14.42 -23.17
C GLU A 118 31.31 -14.64 -23.80
N GLU A 119 30.32 -14.93 -22.97
CA GLU A 119 28.97 -15.16 -23.44
C GLU A 119 27.93 -14.88 -22.32
N ILE A 120 26.71 -14.67 -22.76
CA ILE A 120 25.55 -14.65 -21.89
C ILE A 120 24.98 -16.08 -21.84
N VAL A 121 24.94 -16.69 -20.66
CA VAL A 121 24.47 -18.07 -20.48
C VAL A 121 22.95 -18.11 -20.54
N GLU A 122 22.30 -17.30 -19.70
CA GLU A 122 20.82 -17.19 -19.65
C GLU A 122 20.32 -15.91 -18.99
N PRO A 123 19.19 -15.36 -19.43
CA PRO A 123 18.56 -15.63 -20.72
C PRO A 123 19.35 -14.96 -21.86
N GLN A 124 19.49 -15.65 -22.98
CA GLN A 124 20.14 -15.08 -24.18
C GLN A 124 19.20 -14.17 -24.96
N GLU A 125 17.90 -14.40 -24.82
CA GLU A 125 16.87 -13.63 -25.50
C GLU A 125 15.80 -13.17 -24.53
N ILE A 126 15.38 -11.91 -24.67
CA ILE A 126 14.33 -11.29 -23.85
C ILE A 126 13.30 -10.67 -24.76
N GLN A 127 12.04 -11.05 -24.54
CA GLN A 127 10.92 -10.41 -25.22
C GLN A 127 10.56 -9.12 -24.47
N ILE A 128 10.53 -7.99 -25.18
CA ILE A 128 10.14 -6.69 -24.65
C ILE A 128 8.92 -6.17 -25.42
N GLU A 129 7.89 -5.81 -24.69
CA GLU A 129 6.73 -5.11 -25.19
C GLU A 129 6.84 -3.64 -24.84
N LEU A 130 6.78 -2.76 -25.83
CA LEU A 130 6.78 -1.31 -25.65
C LEU A 130 5.35 -0.78 -25.72
N ASP A 131 4.98 0.12 -24.81
CA ASP A 131 3.70 0.83 -24.85
C ASP A 131 3.92 2.34 -24.63
N ARG A 132 2.88 3.14 -24.82
CA ARG A 132 2.90 4.55 -24.47
C ARG A 132 2.80 4.71 -22.97
N ARG A 133 3.55 5.65 -22.41
CA ARG A 133 3.31 6.10 -21.04
C ARG A 133 2.01 6.88 -21.00
N SER A 134 1.16 6.58 -20.04
CA SER A 134 -0.04 7.34 -19.75
C SER A 134 -0.21 7.49 -18.23
N SER A 135 -1.02 8.45 -17.83
CA SER A 135 -1.37 8.66 -16.44
C SER A 135 -2.88 8.80 -16.28
N LYS A 136 -3.39 8.42 -15.13
CA LYS A 136 -4.81 8.50 -14.77
C LYS A 136 -4.96 8.70 -13.28
N VAL A 137 -5.87 9.58 -12.88
CA VAL A 137 -6.28 9.73 -11.48
C VAL A 137 -7.34 8.69 -11.15
N VAL A 138 -7.17 8.00 -10.04
CA VAL A 138 -8.07 6.95 -9.57
C VAL A 138 -8.31 7.06 -8.06
N PRO A 139 -9.50 6.66 -7.57
CA PRO A 139 -9.81 6.69 -6.15
C PRO A 139 -9.02 5.61 -5.39
N VAL A 140 -8.76 5.91 -4.11
CA VAL A 140 -8.15 4.98 -3.16
C VAL A 140 -9.24 4.31 -2.32
N ILE A 141 -9.18 2.99 -2.21
CA ILE A 141 -10.09 2.19 -1.40
C ILE A 141 -9.32 1.58 -0.23
N PRO A 142 -9.72 1.84 1.03
CA PRO A 142 -9.03 1.30 2.19
C PRO A 142 -9.36 -0.19 2.38
N ARG A 143 -8.33 -1.01 2.56
CA ARG A 143 -8.50 -2.40 3.04
C ARG A 143 -8.40 -2.42 4.56
N LEU A 144 -9.50 -2.02 5.21
CA LEU A 144 -9.56 -1.81 6.64
C LEU A 144 -10.49 -2.84 7.29
N ARG A 145 -9.99 -3.51 8.34
CA ARG A 145 -10.77 -4.35 9.25
C ARG A 145 -10.56 -3.84 10.67
N LEU A 146 -11.57 -3.14 11.19
CA LEU A 146 -11.57 -2.62 12.55
C LEU A 146 -12.57 -3.41 13.40
N GLN A 147 -12.08 -3.95 14.49
CA GLN A 147 -12.89 -4.43 15.60
C GLN A 147 -12.79 -3.38 16.70
N VAL A 148 -13.87 -2.64 16.90
CA VAL A 148 -13.94 -1.60 17.93
C VAL A 148 -14.05 -2.26 19.30
N ALA A 149 -13.45 -1.66 20.33
CA ALA A 149 -13.51 -2.12 21.71
C ALA A 149 -14.94 -2.05 22.27
N ASP A 150 -15.19 -2.84 23.30
CA ASP A 150 -16.47 -2.78 24.02
C ASP A 150 -16.71 -1.35 24.53
N ALA A 151 -17.98 -0.94 24.55
CA ALA A 151 -18.43 0.42 24.91
C ALA A 151 -17.81 1.55 24.08
N HIS A 152 -17.35 1.27 22.85
CA HIS A 152 -16.90 2.27 21.87
C HIS A 152 -17.65 2.11 20.56
N THR A 153 -17.63 3.13 19.73
CA THR A 153 -18.24 3.12 18.40
C THR A 153 -17.41 3.96 17.42
N ARG A 154 -17.53 3.64 16.14
CA ARG A 154 -16.94 4.47 15.08
C ARG A 154 -17.92 5.55 14.67
N VAL A 155 -17.45 6.79 14.62
CA VAL A 155 -18.21 7.96 14.19
C VAL A 155 -17.87 8.29 12.74
N GLY A 156 -18.88 8.30 11.89
CA GLY A 156 -18.74 8.65 10.48
C GLY A 156 -17.99 7.63 9.63
N ALA A 157 -17.65 8.05 8.41
CA ALA A 157 -16.89 7.26 7.46
C ALA A 157 -15.39 7.34 7.71
N VAL A 158 -14.66 6.32 7.30
CA VAL A 158 -13.19 6.35 7.27
C VAL A 158 -12.73 7.39 6.25
N GLN A 159 -11.87 8.28 6.68
CA GLN A 159 -11.27 9.32 5.83
C GLN A 159 -9.93 8.85 5.28
N ILE A 160 -9.67 9.17 4.02
CA ILE A 160 -8.42 8.86 3.33
C ILE A 160 -7.89 10.15 2.73
N ASP A 161 -6.62 10.43 2.97
CA ASP A 161 -5.97 11.63 2.46
C ASP A 161 -4.59 11.30 1.87
N PRO A 162 -4.39 11.52 0.55
CA PRO A 162 -5.38 11.93 -0.45
C PRO A 162 -6.39 10.80 -0.79
N ALA A 163 -7.62 11.18 -1.13
CA ALA A 163 -8.67 10.24 -1.54
C ALA A 163 -8.45 9.68 -2.97
N GLU A 164 -7.66 10.37 -3.77
CA GLU A 164 -7.32 10.00 -5.14
C GLU A 164 -5.81 10.06 -5.35
N VAL A 165 -5.31 9.18 -6.23
CA VAL A 165 -3.88 9.11 -6.57
C VAL A 165 -3.69 9.02 -8.08
N THR A 166 -2.53 9.47 -8.54
CA THR A 166 -2.13 9.35 -9.94
C THR A 166 -1.43 8.03 -10.18
N VAL A 167 -1.96 7.24 -11.10
CA VAL A 167 -1.33 6.01 -11.59
C VAL A 167 -0.74 6.29 -12.96
N SER A 168 0.55 6.01 -13.14
CA SER A 168 1.26 6.18 -14.41
C SER A 168 1.99 4.92 -14.82
N GLY A 169 2.18 4.73 -16.13
CA GLY A 169 2.82 3.55 -16.70
C GLY A 169 2.32 3.19 -18.09
N PRO A 170 2.43 1.90 -18.50
CA PRO A 170 1.95 1.44 -19.80
C PRO A 170 0.46 1.71 -19.99
N SER A 171 0.10 2.33 -21.11
CA SER A 171 -1.27 2.79 -21.41
C SER A 171 -2.33 1.69 -21.30
N LYS A 172 -2.00 0.48 -21.76
CA LYS A 172 -2.89 -0.68 -21.66
C LYS A 172 -3.20 -1.04 -20.20
N GLN A 173 -2.17 -0.99 -19.34
CA GLN A 173 -2.31 -1.32 -17.91
C GLN A 173 -3.05 -0.21 -17.16
N VAL A 174 -2.65 1.06 -17.37
CA VAL A 174 -3.29 2.23 -16.73
C VAL A 174 -4.79 2.28 -17.00
N ARG A 175 -5.23 1.95 -18.23
CA ARG A 175 -6.66 1.93 -18.58
C ARG A 175 -7.47 0.91 -17.79
N LEU A 176 -6.87 -0.21 -17.40
CA LEU A 176 -7.53 -1.28 -16.64
C LEU A 176 -7.69 -0.95 -15.16
N VAL A 177 -6.87 -0.03 -14.64
CA VAL A 177 -6.94 0.38 -13.23
C VAL A 177 -8.19 1.24 -13.02
N LYS A 178 -9.07 0.80 -12.16
CA LYS A 178 -10.27 1.55 -11.76
C LYS A 178 -10.12 2.20 -10.39
N GLN A 179 -9.35 1.59 -9.51
CA GLN A 179 -9.10 2.02 -8.14
C GLN A 179 -7.77 1.44 -7.66
N ILE A 180 -7.20 2.02 -6.62
CA ILE A 180 -6.02 1.51 -5.91
C ILE A 180 -6.44 1.16 -4.49
N GLU A 181 -5.91 0.07 -3.96
CA GLU A 181 -6.18 -0.36 -2.58
C GLU A 181 -5.01 -0.02 -1.67
N THR A 182 -5.30 0.23 -0.41
CA THR A 182 -4.25 0.31 0.61
C THR A 182 -3.75 -1.09 0.97
N ASP A 183 -2.57 -1.19 1.58
CA ASP A 183 -2.21 -2.38 2.32
C ASP A 183 -3.25 -2.68 3.40
N SER A 184 -3.37 -3.95 3.78
CA SER A 184 -4.37 -4.38 4.74
C SER A 184 -4.05 -3.84 6.15
N LEU A 185 -4.95 -3.03 6.69
CA LEU A 185 -4.89 -2.55 8.06
C LEU A 185 -5.91 -3.31 8.92
N VAL A 186 -5.43 -4.21 9.77
CA VAL A 186 -6.26 -4.97 10.70
C VAL A 186 -5.95 -4.49 12.13
N ARG A 187 -6.99 -4.09 12.86
CA ARG A 187 -6.88 -3.65 14.25
C ARG A 187 -8.00 -4.28 15.07
N HIS A 188 -7.65 -4.79 16.25
CA HIS A 188 -8.59 -5.38 17.20
C HIS A 188 -8.62 -4.54 18.46
N ASN A 189 -9.77 -4.54 19.12
CA ASN A 189 -10.01 -3.86 20.39
C ASN A 189 -9.62 -2.37 20.36
N VAL A 190 -10.11 -1.65 19.32
CA VAL A 190 -9.76 -0.24 19.09
C VAL A 190 -10.63 0.65 19.97
N ALA A 191 -10.00 1.39 20.89
CA ALA A 191 -10.65 2.33 21.81
C ALA A 191 -10.31 3.81 21.53
N GLU A 192 -9.36 4.07 20.63
CA GLU A 192 -8.88 5.41 20.32
C GLU A 192 -9.00 5.69 18.80
N PRO A 193 -9.10 6.96 18.40
CA PRO A 193 -9.07 7.34 16.99
C PRO A 193 -7.81 6.81 16.28
N ILE A 194 -7.96 6.40 15.05
CA ILE A 194 -6.85 5.94 14.20
C ILE A 194 -6.45 7.08 13.28
N ASP A 195 -5.16 7.39 13.25
CA ASP A 195 -4.50 8.21 12.22
C ASP A 195 -3.21 7.50 11.82
N GLN A 196 -3.22 6.83 10.68
CA GLN A 196 -2.09 5.99 10.26
C GLN A 196 -1.79 6.17 8.78
N VAL A 197 -0.50 6.31 8.47
CA VAL A 197 -0.01 6.29 7.10
C VAL A 197 0.13 4.85 6.63
N VAL A 198 -0.48 4.53 5.48
CA VAL A 198 -0.55 3.20 4.90
C VAL A 198 -0.04 3.25 3.45
N LEU A 199 0.75 2.25 3.05
CA LEU A 199 1.22 2.11 1.68
C LEU A 199 0.07 1.71 0.75
N LEU A 200 0.18 2.15 -0.49
CA LEU A 200 -0.74 1.75 -1.55
C LEU A 200 -0.25 0.48 -2.24
N ARG A 201 -1.18 -0.37 -2.59
CA ARG A 201 -0.91 -1.62 -3.29
C ARG A 201 -1.39 -1.53 -4.73
N GLY A 202 -0.44 -1.49 -5.65
CA GLY A 202 -0.73 -1.63 -7.08
C GLY A 202 -1.18 -3.04 -7.44
N PRO A 203 -1.81 -3.24 -8.60
CA PRO A 203 -2.13 -4.56 -9.13
C PRO A 203 -0.85 -5.39 -9.31
N ASP A 204 -0.93 -6.69 -8.96
CA ASP A 204 0.21 -7.60 -9.10
C ASP A 204 0.66 -7.72 -10.57
N ARG A 205 1.99 -7.87 -10.75
CA ARG A 205 2.64 -8.04 -12.07
C ARG A 205 2.46 -6.87 -13.05
N THR A 206 2.15 -5.67 -12.56
CA THR A 206 2.08 -4.47 -13.39
C THR A 206 3.31 -3.60 -13.19
N ARG A 207 3.65 -2.82 -14.21
CA ARG A 207 4.68 -1.77 -14.15
C ARG A 207 4.02 -0.42 -14.02
N LEU A 208 3.37 -0.20 -12.88
CA LEU A 208 2.65 1.03 -12.58
C LEU A 208 3.34 1.78 -11.46
N ASP A 209 3.54 3.06 -11.69
CA ASP A 209 3.97 4.02 -10.68
C ASP A 209 2.74 4.67 -10.07
N ILE A 210 2.66 4.70 -8.75
CA ILE A 210 1.56 5.31 -7.99
C ILE A 210 2.12 6.50 -7.23
N THR A 211 1.52 7.67 -7.42
CA THR A 211 1.96 8.90 -6.76
C THR A 211 0.79 9.64 -6.13
N PRO A 212 0.83 9.89 -4.82
CA PRO A 212 1.79 9.39 -3.83
C PRO A 212 1.68 7.86 -3.64
N ASP A 213 2.71 7.22 -3.09
CA ASP A 213 2.78 5.78 -2.82
C ASP A 213 2.12 5.38 -1.50
N ARG A 214 1.69 6.35 -0.70
CA ARG A 214 1.06 6.19 0.62
C ARG A 214 -0.02 7.23 0.86
N VAL A 215 -0.96 6.89 1.75
CA VAL A 215 -2.06 7.75 2.17
C VAL A 215 -2.24 7.70 3.68
N SER A 216 -2.78 8.79 4.27
CA SER A 216 -3.25 8.78 5.66
C SER A 216 -4.66 8.20 5.72
N VAL A 217 -4.88 7.26 6.63
CA VAL A 217 -6.19 6.66 6.91
C VAL A 217 -6.61 7.07 8.31
N ARG A 218 -7.75 7.76 8.42
CA ARG A 218 -8.32 8.24 9.68
C ARG A 218 -9.66 7.60 9.94
N ALA A 219 -9.85 7.14 11.18
CA ALA A 219 -11.14 6.65 11.66
C ALA A 219 -11.37 7.22 13.05
N ASP A 220 -12.50 7.89 13.24
CA ASP A 220 -12.90 8.43 14.53
C ASP A 220 -13.57 7.34 15.35
N ILE A 221 -12.96 7.00 16.49
CA ILE A 221 -13.46 6.01 17.45
C ILE A 221 -13.67 6.75 18.77
N GLN A 222 -14.89 6.64 19.30
CA GLN A 222 -15.29 7.32 20.52
C GLN A 222 -15.95 6.35 21.49
N ALA A 223 -15.82 6.65 22.80
CA ALA A 223 -16.56 5.93 23.81
C ALA A 223 -18.07 6.19 23.66
N LEU A 224 -18.88 5.19 23.98
CA LEU A 224 -20.33 5.34 24.08
C LEU A 224 -20.68 6.04 25.41
N ALA A 225 -21.53 7.04 25.32
CA ALA A 225 -22.12 7.74 26.48
C ALA A 225 -23.63 7.58 26.44
N GLU A 226 -24.24 7.69 27.61
CA GLU A 226 -25.69 7.80 27.80
C GLU A 226 -25.98 9.14 28.48
N ASP A 227 -27.08 9.78 28.07
CA ASP A 227 -27.55 11.01 28.68
C ASP A 227 -29.10 11.04 28.72
N ASP A 228 -29.65 11.77 29.68
CA ASP A 228 -31.07 11.99 29.83
C ASP A 228 -31.39 13.42 29.35
N ILE A 229 -32.11 13.53 28.25
CA ILE A 229 -32.54 14.81 27.67
C ILE A 229 -33.96 15.09 28.09
N ASP A 230 -34.13 16.07 28.95
CA ASP A 230 -35.46 16.47 29.48
C ASP A 230 -36.14 17.51 28.59
N ASP A 231 -37.44 17.64 28.78
CA ASP A 231 -38.26 18.68 28.15
C ASP A 231 -38.34 18.60 26.62
N VAL A 232 -38.23 17.41 26.03
CA VAL A 232 -38.36 17.19 24.58
C VAL A 232 -39.83 17.27 24.17
N LEU A 233 -40.14 18.15 23.21
CA LEU A 233 -41.48 18.35 22.70
C LEU A 233 -41.94 17.18 21.84
N VAL A 234 -43.19 16.70 22.06
CA VAL A 234 -43.84 15.68 21.24
C VAL A 234 -44.71 16.33 20.17
N ALA A 235 -44.34 16.20 18.91
CA ALA A 235 -45.12 16.73 17.79
C ALA A 235 -46.23 15.78 17.37
N ILE A 236 -47.32 16.33 16.79
CA ILE A 236 -48.40 15.53 16.23
C ILE A 236 -48.27 15.48 14.71
N ARG A 237 -48.12 14.30 14.16
CA ARG A 237 -48.12 14.08 12.70
C ARG A 237 -49.53 13.71 12.23
N HIS A 238 -49.87 14.13 11.02
CA HIS A 238 -51.15 13.87 10.35
C HIS A 238 -52.42 14.41 11.07
N GLY A 239 -52.26 15.36 12.00
CA GLY A 239 -53.35 16.02 12.74
C GLY A 239 -53.91 17.27 12.07
N ARG A 240 -53.79 17.47 10.74
CA ARG A 240 -54.22 18.68 10.04
C ARG A 240 -55.72 18.98 10.26
N GLY A 241 -56.01 20.20 10.70
CA GLY A 241 -57.37 20.69 10.92
C GLY A 241 -58.02 20.26 12.26
N LYS A 242 -57.22 19.66 13.12
CA LYS A 242 -57.62 19.32 14.50
C LYS A 242 -56.92 20.24 15.49
N SER A 243 -57.67 20.78 16.44
CA SER A 243 -57.10 21.53 17.58
C SER A 243 -56.79 20.55 18.71
N VAL A 244 -55.68 19.82 18.58
CA VAL A 244 -55.26 18.79 19.55
C VAL A 244 -53.84 19.05 20.04
N VAL A 245 -53.62 18.77 21.31
CA VAL A 245 -52.30 18.82 21.95
C VAL A 245 -52.00 17.51 22.65
N THR A 246 -50.74 17.17 22.82
CA THR A 246 -50.32 16.00 23.59
C THR A 246 -50.25 16.31 25.07
N GLU A 247 -50.68 15.37 25.90
CA GLU A 247 -50.57 15.46 27.35
C GLU A 247 -49.90 14.19 27.90
N PRO A 248 -48.67 14.29 28.48
CA PRO A 248 -47.87 15.52 28.56
C PRO A 248 -47.34 15.98 27.18
N ALA A 249 -47.18 17.31 27.03
CA ALA A 249 -46.64 17.91 25.81
C ALA A 249 -45.10 17.68 25.64
N ARG A 250 -44.47 17.35 26.74
CA ARG A 250 -42.99 17.14 26.78
C ARG A 250 -42.67 15.85 27.54
N VAL A 251 -41.62 15.19 27.14
CA VAL A 251 -41.13 13.92 27.71
C VAL A 251 -39.64 13.96 27.91
N SER A 252 -39.13 13.09 28.77
CA SER A 252 -37.68 12.86 28.92
C SER A 252 -37.27 11.67 28.07
N VAL A 253 -36.09 11.78 27.46
CA VAL A 253 -35.54 10.76 26.56
C VAL A 253 -34.15 10.36 26.99
N LYS A 254 -33.96 9.07 27.28
CA LYS A 254 -32.63 8.52 27.50
C LYS A 254 -32.02 8.10 26.16
N VAL A 255 -30.90 8.71 25.82
CA VAL A 255 -30.18 8.50 24.57
C VAL A 255 -28.86 7.83 24.82
N LYS A 256 -28.35 7.09 23.82
CA LYS A 256 -27.01 6.51 23.81
C LYS A 256 -26.35 6.76 22.46
N GLY A 257 -25.09 7.15 22.48
CA GLY A 257 -24.33 7.41 21.27
C GLY A 257 -22.86 7.68 21.58
N ALA A 258 -22.10 8.07 20.56
CA ALA A 258 -20.73 8.51 20.75
C ALA A 258 -20.66 9.75 21.65
N VAL A 259 -19.69 9.80 22.55
CA VAL A 259 -19.55 10.87 23.58
C VAL A 259 -19.59 12.28 22.97
N GLY A 260 -18.91 12.50 21.83
CA GLY A 260 -18.92 13.79 21.15
C GLY A 260 -20.28 14.17 20.55
N ILE A 261 -21.05 13.19 20.07
CA ILE A 261 -22.40 13.39 19.54
C ILE A 261 -23.36 13.70 20.69
N ILE A 262 -23.31 12.91 21.77
CA ILE A 262 -24.17 13.12 22.93
C ILE A 262 -23.89 14.47 23.59
N ALA A 263 -22.62 14.87 23.73
CA ALA A 263 -22.25 16.15 24.32
C ALA A 263 -22.71 17.37 23.52
N SER A 264 -22.95 17.23 22.21
CA SER A 264 -23.47 18.30 21.36
C SER A 264 -24.96 18.23 21.09
N LEU A 265 -25.63 17.17 21.57
CA LEU A 265 -27.03 16.92 21.30
C LEU A 265 -27.94 17.87 22.09
N ASN A 266 -28.80 18.55 21.39
CA ASN A 266 -29.81 19.43 22.00
C ASN A 266 -31.21 18.80 21.89
N ARG A 267 -32.12 19.24 22.77
CA ARG A 267 -33.51 18.79 22.71
C ARG A 267 -34.20 19.00 21.36
N GLU A 268 -33.77 19.99 20.60
CA GLU A 268 -34.31 20.35 19.29
C GLU A 268 -33.90 19.38 18.18
N ASP A 269 -32.83 18.65 18.40
CA ASP A 269 -32.33 17.64 17.45
C ASP A 269 -33.10 16.32 17.54
N LEU A 270 -33.86 16.13 18.68
CA LEU A 270 -34.68 14.97 18.92
C LEU A 270 -36.10 15.22 18.39
N GLN A 271 -36.44 14.64 17.27
CA GLN A 271 -37.77 14.75 16.69
C GLN A 271 -38.69 13.62 17.23
N LEU A 272 -39.39 13.92 18.30
CA LEU A 272 -40.39 13.02 18.84
C LEU A 272 -41.77 13.33 18.25
N TYR A 273 -42.56 12.31 17.96
CA TYR A 273 -43.88 12.50 17.42
C TYR A 273 -44.84 11.36 17.77
N VAL A 274 -46.12 11.66 17.72
CA VAL A 274 -47.23 10.70 17.68
C VAL A 274 -47.97 10.82 16.34
N ASP A 275 -48.47 9.71 15.81
CA ASP A 275 -49.26 9.73 14.58
C ASP A 275 -50.73 9.78 14.93
N TYR A 276 -51.42 10.84 14.51
CA TYR A 276 -52.88 11.00 14.74
C TYR A 276 -53.71 9.89 14.09
N ARG A 277 -53.18 9.21 13.07
CA ARG A 277 -53.89 8.08 12.42
C ARG A 277 -54.08 6.87 13.33
N ASP A 278 -53.21 6.73 14.31
CA ASP A 278 -53.22 5.63 15.28
C ASP A 278 -54.14 5.96 16.48
N PHE A 279 -54.75 7.16 16.49
CA PHE A 279 -55.62 7.59 17.59
C PHE A 279 -56.97 6.90 17.52
N SER A 280 -57.24 6.08 18.52
CA SER A 280 -58.54 5.37 18.73
C SER A 280 -59.26 5.76 20.02
N GLY A 281 -58.90 6.92 20.61
CA GLY A 281 -59.48 7.42 21.85
C GLY A 281 -58.70 7.05 23.11
N GLY A 282 -57.46 6.57 22.97
CA GLY A 282 -56.56 6.20 24.07
C GLY A 282 -55.19 6.85 24.00
N ALA A 283 -54.25 6.35 24.81
CA ALA A 283 -52.89 6.78 24.79
C ALA A 283 -52.17 6.37 23.48
N LEU A 284 -51.33 7.23 22.98
CA LEU A 284 -50.51 7.03 21.78
C LEU A 284 -49.04 6.85 22.15
N ARG A 285 -48.42 5.87 21.56
CA ARG A 285 -46.99 5.63 21.74
C ARG A 285 -46.17 6.74 21.08
N VAL A 286 -45.20 7.29 21.81
CA VAL A 286 -44.27 8.28 21.29
C VAL A 286 -43.23 7.57 20.40
N LEU A 287 -43.12 8.06 19.18
CA LEU A 287 -42.15 7.60 18.18
C LEU A 287 -41.04 8.65 18.05
N ALA A 288 -39.87 8.22 17.65
CA ALA A 288 -38.72 9.10 17.45
C ALA A 288 -38.15 8.97 16.04
N ALA A 289 -37.80 10.10 15.46
CA ALA A 289 -37.01 10.18 14.27
C ALA A 289 -35.67 10.83 14.65
N VAL A 290 -34.60 10.00 14.77
CA VAL A 290 -33.28 10.44 15.19
C VAL A 290 -32.23 9.99 14.16
N ASP A 291 -31.08 10.61 14.19
CA ASP A 291 -29.93 10.19 13.39
C ASP A 291 -29.56 8.75 13.75
N SER A 292 -29.08 8.00 12.74
CA SER A 292 -28.60 6.61 12.89
C SER A 292 -27.44 6.44 13.88
N LEU A 293 -26.79 7.53 14.28
CA LEU A 293 -25.69 7.57 15.24
C LEU A 293 -26.14 7.66 16.69
N ILE A 294 -27.46 7.82 16.93
CA ILE A 294 -28.07 7.95 18.25
C ILE A 294 -29.07 6.81 18.44
N GLU A 295 -28.96 6.10 19.53
CA GLU A 295 -29.89 5.06 19.95
C GLU A 295 -30.77 5.59 21.09
N ILE A 296 -32.12 5.54 20.94
CA ILE A 296 -33.01 5.84 22.02
C ILE A 296 -33.18 4.60 22.90
N ARG A 297 -32.81 4.73 24.16
CA ARG A 297 -32.91 3.69 25.17
C ARG A 297 -34.26 3.66 25.85
N ARG A 298 -34.79 4.84 26.17
CA ARG A 298 -36.07 5.00 26.91
C ARG A 298 -36.66 6.35 26.59
N ILE A 299 -37.98 6.38 26.52
CA ILE A 299 -38.83 7.60 26.52
C ILE A 299 -39.69 7.53 27.75
N ASP A 300 -39.79 8.62 28.53
CA ASP A 300 -40.56 8.68 29.77
C ASP A 300 -41.42 9.95 29.83
N PRO A 301 -42.74 9.83 29.82
CA PRO A 301 -43.53 8.61 29.61
C PRO A 301 -43.48 8.10 28.16
N PRO A 302 -43.60 6.77 27.93
CA PRO A 302 -43.55 6.17 26.60
C PRO A 302 -44.79 6.41 25.74
N GLU A 303 -45.90 6.84 26.40
CA GLU A 303 -47.19 7.10 25.78
C GLU A 303 -47.71 8.46 26.24
N VAL A 304 -48.45 9.15 25.37
CA VAL A 304 -49.10 10.43 25.64
C VAL A 304 -50.56 10.38 25.16
N THR A 305 -51.43 11.14 25.78
CA THR A 305 -52.82 11.28 25.36
C THR A 305 -53.01 12.51 24.48
N LEU A 306 -54.01 12.49 23.60
CA LEU A 306 -54.42 13.66 22.85
C LEU A 306 -55.64 14.32 23.55
N VAL A 307 -55.49 15.62 23.81
CA VAL A 307 -56.56 16.46 24.38
C VAL A 307 -56.98 17.45 23.30
N GLU A 308 -58.32 17.51 23.05
CA GLU A 308 -58.89 18.51 22.13
C GLU A 308 -59.06 19.85 22.85
N TYR A 309 -58.73 20.91 22.12
CA TYR A 309 -58.90 22.30 22.56
C TYR A 309 -60.19 22.88 22.07
#